data_40454ce49b333b48d9cd655c84f6e931
#
_entry.id   40454ce49b333b48d9cd655c84f6e931
#
_cell.length_a   1.000
_cell.length_b   1.000
_cell.length_c   1.000
_cell.angle_alpha   90.00
_cell.angle_beta   90.00
_cell.angle_gamma   90.00
#
_symmetry.space_group_name_H-M   'P 1'
#
loop_
_entity.id
_entity.type
_entity.pdbx_description
1 polymer ?
#
loop_
_entity_poly.entity_id
_entity_poly.type
_entity_poly.pdbx_seq_one_letter_code
_entity_poly.pdbx_strand_id
1 'polypeptide(L)'
;MRGKDAHQGDIFMISLDPTVGSEIRGTRPVLVLSNKDFNQGGRALVAPITQGGNFERVAGWAVTLMGSGTATQGAVVVSQCRVLDLAARAAKKLEAVPDDLLDDCLAKLEAITAH
;
A
#
# COMPACT_ATOMS: atom_id res chain seq x y z
N MET A 1 -3.45 -8.84 -15.49
CA MET A 1 -4.22 -8.27 -14.35
C MET A 1 -4.72 -6.90 -14.71
N ARG A 2 -5.95 -6.62 -14.46
CA ARG A 2 -6.52 -5.30 -14.69
C ARG A 2 -6.59 -4.56 -13.36
N GLY A 3 -6.10 -3.32 -13.34
CA GLY A 3 -6.12 -2.51 -12.12
C GLY A 3 -7.51 -2.32 -11.54
N LYS A 4 -8.53 -2.27 -12.41
CA LYS A 4 -9.92 -2.11 -12.00
C LYS A 4 -10.46 -3.27 -11.17
N ASP A 5 -9.77 -4.42 -11.17
CA ASP A 5 -10.19 -5.59 -10.41
C ASP A 5 -9.57 -5.61 -9.01
N ALA A 6 -8.77 -4.61 -8.67
CA ALA A 6 -8.15 -4.54 -7.35
C ALA A 6 -9.19 -4.25 -6.27
N HIS A 7 -9.04 -4.93 -5.14
CA HIS A 7 -9.91 -4.76 -3.98
C HIS A 7 -9.14 -4.09 -2.85
N GLN A 8 -9.85 -3.34 -2.04
CA GLN A 8 -9.29 -2.74 -0.84
C GLN A 8 -8.70 -3.84 0.06
N GLY A 9 -7.44 -3.67 0.47
CA GLY A 9 -6.75 -4.67 1.27
C GLY A 9 -5.89 -5.65 0.48
N ASP A 10 -5.94 -5.61 -0.85
CA ASP A 10 -5.07 -6.45 -1.67
C ASP A 10 -3.62 -5.95 -1.61
N ILE A 11 -2.68 -6.90 -1.64
CA ILE A 11 -1.24 -6.59 -1.77
C ILE A 11 -0.79 -6.95 -3.17
N PHE A 12 -0.14 -5.99 -3.84
CA PHE A 12 0.42 -6.19 -5.16
C PHE A 12 1.93 -5.93 -5.15
N MET A 13 2.67 -6.69 -5.94
CA MET A 13 4.07 -6.38 -6.26
C MET A 13 4.08 -5.42 -7.44
N ILE A 14 4.79 -4.30 -7.32
CA ILE A 14 4.77 -3.26 -8.35
C ILE A 14 6.05 -2.44 -8.28
N SER A 15 6.47 -1.91 -9.43
CA SER A 15 7.56 -0.93 -9.45
C SER A 15 7.01 0.45 -9.09
N LEU A 16 7.65 1.08 -8.12
CA LEU A 16 7.31 2.43 -7.69
C LEU A 16 8.05 3.50 -8.49
N ASP A 17 9.05 3.10 -9.26
CA ASP A 17 9.86 4.03 -10.04
C ASP A 17 9.08 4.59 -11.23
N PRO A 18 9.35 5.83 -11.64
CA PRO A 18 10.32 6.75 -11.07
C PRO A 18 9.84 7.38 -9.77
N THR A 19 10.80 7.61 -8.86
CA THR A 19 10.55 8.26 -7.58
C THR A 19 11.54 9.42 -7.40
N VAL A 20 11.23 10.32 -6.46
CA VAL A 20 12.04 11.53 -6.24
C VAL A 20 12.33 11.67 -4.74
N GLY A 21 13.54 12.13 -4.44
CA GLY A 21 13.92 12.49 -3.06
C GLY A 21 13.86 11.30 -2.11
N SER A 22 13.16 11.46 -1.01
CA SER A 22 13.06 10.44 0.05
C SER A 22 11.92 9.46 -0.14
N GLU A 23 11.24 9.50 -1.29
CA GLU A 23 10.17 8.53 -1.57
C GLU A 23 10.71 7.12 -1.60
N ILE A 24 9.92 6.18 -1.07
CA ILE A 24 10.26 4.76 -1.14
C ILE A 24 10.23 4.35 -2.60
N ARG A 25 11.29 3.65 -3.04
CA ARG A 25 11.52 3.34 -4.45
C ARG A 25 11.70 1.85 -4.69
N GLY A 26 11.79 1.50 -5.95
CA GLY A 26 12.07 0.13 -6.40
C GLY A 26 10.81 -0.70 -6.55
N THR A 27 11.00 -1.99 -6.83
CA THR A 27 9.91 -2.96 -6.94
C THR A 27 9.61 -3.48 -5.54
N ARG A 28 8.38 -3.27 -5.09
CA ARG A 28 7.98 -3.57 -3.71
C ARG A 28 6.53 -4.00 -3.63
N PRO A 29 6.17 -4.70 -2.55
CA PRO A 29 4.76 -4.88 -2.26
C PRO A 29 4.12 -3.55 -1.89
N VAL A 30 2.87 -3.37 -2.30
CA VAL A 30 2.05 -2.23 -1.91
C VAL A 30 0.69 -2.73 -1.45
N LEU A 31 0.08 -2.01 -0.51
CA LEU A 31 -1.27 -2.31 -0.03
C LEU A 31 -2.27 -1.38 -0.68
N VAL A 32 -3.34 -1.93 -1.25
CA VAL A 32 -4.42 -1.13 -1.83
C VAL A 32 -5.29 -0.58 -0.71
N LEU A 33 -5.35 0.75 -0.62
CA LEU A 33 -6.15 1.46 0.38
C LEU A 33 -7.51 1.90 -0.15
N SER A 34 -7.61 2.10 -1.46
CA SER A 34 -8.85 2.59 -2.07
C SER A 34 -9.83 1.46 -2.34
N ASN A 35 -11.12 1.81 -2.31
CA ASN A 35 -12.18 0.84 -2.49
C ASN A 35 -12.35 0.46 -3.97
N LYS A 36 -13.16 -0.57 -4.19
CA LYS A 36 -13.38 -1.12 -5.52
C LYS A 36 -13.96 -0.09 -6.50
N ASP A 37 -14.86 0.76 -6.02
CA ASP A 37 -15.47 1.78 -6.88
C ASP A 37 -14.43 2.73 -7.44
N PHE A 38 -13.50 3.19 -6.59
CA PHE A 38 -12.41 4.04 -7.04
C PHE A 38 -11.52 3.28 -8.02
N ASN A 39 -11.21 2.02 -7.71
CA ASN A 39 -10.27 1.21 -8.48
C ASN A 39 -10.78 0.84 -9.87
N GLN A 40 -12.09 0.93 -10.10
CA GLN A 40 -12.68 0.64 -11.41
C GLN A 40 -12.14 1.53 -12.52
N GLY A 41 -11.60 2.69 -12.18
CA GLY A 41 -10.95 3.57 -13.15
C GLY A 41 -9.58 3.09 -13.62
N GLY A 42 -9.08 1.99 -13.08
CA GLY A 42 -7.77 1.42 -13.46
C GLY A 42 -6.63 1.86 -12.57
N ARG A 43 -6.85 2.83 -11.70
CA ARG A 43 -5.87 3.33 -10.73
C ARG A 43 -6.32 2.99 -9.34
N ALA A 44 -5.36 2.90 -8.42
CA ALA A 44 -5.65 2.66 -7.01
C ALA A 44 -4.76 3.51 -6.13
N LEU A 45 -5.27 3.88 -4.97
CA LEU A 45 -4.45 4.51 -3.94
C LEU A 45 -3.76 3.38 -3.18
N VAL A 46 -2.43 3.38 -3.19
CA VAL A 46 -1.63 2.31 -2.59
C VAL A 46 -0.61 2.89 -1.63
N ALA A 47 -0.23 2.11 -0.63
CA ALA A 47 0.84 2.45 0.30
C ALA A 47 1.96 1.42 0.18
N PRO A 48 3.23 1.86 0.10
CA PRO A 48 4.34 0.93 -0.03
C PRO A 48 4.59 0.16 1.26
N ILE A 49 5.05 -1.08 1.11
CA ILE A 49 5.44 -1.94 2.21
C ILE A 49 6.96 -2.06 2.18
N THR A 50 7.62 -1.81 3.30
CA THR A 50 9.07 -1.87 3.39
C THR A 50 9.49 -2.72 4.58
N GLN A 51 10.63 -3.40 4.44
CA GLN A 51 11.23 -4.18 5.51
C GLN A 51 12.39 -3.41 6.11
N GLY A 52 12.48 -3.46 7.45
CA GLY A 52 13.59 -2.85 8.18
C GLY A 52 13.75 -1.37 7.90
N GLY A 53 14.95 -0.91 8.07
CA GLY A 53 15.33 0.41 7.65
C GLY A 53 14.69 1.53 8.45
N ASN A 54 14.12 2.46 7.73
CA ASN A 54 13.80 3.78 8.25
C ASN A 54 12.34 4.00 8.61
N PHE A 55 11.52 2.96 8.61
CA PHE A 55 10.11 3.18 8.91
C PHE A 55 9.89 3.69 10.34
N GLU A 56 10.86 3.56 11.21
CA GLU A 56 10.81 4.11 12.56
C GLU A 56 10.55 5.61 12.55
N ARG A 57 11.08 6.31 11.55
CA ARG A 57 10.88 7.75 11.41
C ARG A 57 9.44 8.09 11.12
N VAL A 58 8.72 7.13 10.57
CA VAL A 58 7.32 7.30 10.22
C VAL A 58 6.45 6.37 11.04
N ALA A 59 6.93 5.91 12.18
CA ALA A 59 6.25 4.92 13.02
C ALA A 59 4.81 5.31 13.35
N GLY A 60 4.55 6.58 13.50
CA GLY A 60 3.18 7.06 13.73
C GLY A 60 2.26 6.89 12.52
N TRP A 61 2.84 6.65 11.34
CA TRP A 61 2.11 6.56 10.08
C TRP A 61 2.30 5.21 9.38
N ALA A 62 2.92 4.25 10.05
CA ALA A 62 3.15 2.92 9.50
C ALA A 62 2.43 1.86 10.34
N VAL A 63 2.05 0.76 9.67
CA VAL A 63 1.38 -0.37 10.31
C VAL A 63 2.18 -1.62 10.01
N THR A 64 2.66 -2.31 11.06
CA THR A 64 3.42 -3.54 10.88
C THR A 64 2.53 -4.68 10.41
N LEU A 65 3.08 -5.52 9.54
CA LEU A 65 2.46 -6.78 9.12
C LEU A 65 2.77 -7.92 10.07
N MET A 66 3.62 -7.68 11.08
CA MET A 66 3.98 -8.70 12.05
C MET A 66 2.75 -9.24 12.75
N GLY A 67 2.60 -10.55 12.78
CA GLY A 67 1.46 -11.19 13.43
C GLY A 67 0.17 -11.18 12.63
N SER A 68 0.17 -10.62 11.41
CA SER A 68 -1.03 -10.53 10.58
C SER A 68 -1.39 -11.84 9.88
N GLY A 69 -0.42 -12.78 9.81
CA GLY A 69 -0.61 -14.01 9.07
C GLY A 69 -0.30 -13.94 7.59
N THR A 70 0.14 -12.76 7.11
CA THR A 70 0.52 -12.61 5.69
C THR A 70 1.90 -13.19 5.43
N ALA A 71 2.13 -13.65 4.19
CA ALA A 71 3.46 -14.04 3.73
C ALA A 71 4.33 -12.82 3.51
N THR A 72 3.74 -11.70 3.09
CA THR A 72 4.43 -10.43 2.94
C THR A 72 4.84 -9.90 4.31
N GLN A 73 6.08 -9.49 4.45
CA GLN A 73 6.64 -8.99 5.71
C GLN A 73 6.99 -7.52 5.59
N GLY A 74 7.08 -6.85 6.72
CA GLY A 74 7.47 -5.45 6.79
C GLY A 74 6.39 -4.58 7.40
N ALA A 75 6.35 -3.32 7.00
CA ALA A 75 5.37 -2.36 7.48
C ALA A 75 4.77 -1.58 6.32
N VAL A 76 3.47 -1.33 6.40
CA VAL A 76 2.77 -0.50 5.44
C VAL A 76 3.02 0.96 5.81
N VAL A 77 3.68 1.70 4.93
CA VAL A 77 4.01 3.12 5.18
C VAL A 77 2.90 3.98 4.60
N VAL A 78 1.88 4.23 5.40
CA VAL A 78 0.67 4.94 4.95
C VAL A 78 1.00 6.37 4.52
N SER A 79 1.97 7.02 5.18
CA SER A 79 2.36 8.39 4.86
C SER A 79 2.95 8.56 3.46
N GLN A 80 3.33 7.48 2.79
CA GLN A 80 3.84 7.53 1.43
C GLN A 80 2.85 6.97 0.41
N CYS A 81 1.58 6.97 0.74
CA CYS A 81 0.55 6.49 -0.19
C CYS A 81 0.50 7.38 -1.45
N ARG A 82 0.17 6.77 -2.56
CA ARG A 82 0.08 7.45 -3.86
C ARG A 82 -0.85 6.69 -4.78
N VAL A 83 -1.36 7.39 -5.79
CA VAL A 83 -2.23 6.77 -6.80
C VAL A 83 -1.36 6.25 -7.93
N LEU A 84 -1.51 4.97 -8.25
CA LEU A 84 -0.78 4.31 -9.33
C LEU A 84 -1.73 3.60 -10.27
N ASP A 85 -1.33 3.52 -11.54
CA ASP A 85 -2.01 2.72 -12.55
C ASP A 85 -1.44 1.31 -12.48
N LEU A 86 -2.18 0.40 -11.85
CA LEU A 86 -1.70 -0.94 -11.58
C LEU A 86 -1.46 -1.74 -12.85
N ALA A 87 -2.34 -1.62 -13.84
CA ALA A 87 -2.21 -2.34 -15.09
C ALA A 87 -1.00 -1.85 -15.90
N ALA A 88 -0.85 -0.52 -16.00
CA ALA A 88 0.26 0.06 -16.75
C ALA A 88 1.63 -0.29 -16.16
N ARG A 89 1.67 -0.49 -14.84
CA ARG A 89 2.90 -0.87 -14.15
C ARG A 89 3.07 -2.38 -14.00
N ALA A 90 2.22 -3.17 -14.64
CA ALA A 90 2.27 -4.62 -14.60
C ALA A 90 2.24 -5.16 -13.17
N ALA A 91 1.36 -4.62 -12.34
CA ALA A 91 1.21 -5.04 -10.95
C ALA A 91 0.77 -6.50 -10.87
N LYS A 92 1.31 -7.21 -9.88
CA LYS A 92 1.02 -8.62 -9.68
C LYS A 92 0.46 -8.82 -8.28
N LYS A 93 -0.76 -9.38 -8.20
CA LYS A 93 -1.38 -9.64 -6.90
C LYS A 93 -0.65 -10.73 -6.15
N LEU A 94 -0.38 -10.49 -4.87
CA LEU A 94 0.28 -11.44 -3.98
C LEU A 94 -0.72 -12.11 -3.02
N GLU A 95 -1.49 -11.31 -2.30
CA GLU A 95 -2.41 -11.79 -1.26
C GLU A 95 -3.26 -10.61 -0.80
N ALA A 96 -4.09 -10.85 0.21
CA ALA A 96 -4.87 -9.81 0.86
C ALA A 96 -4.57 -9.81 2.35
N VAL A 97 -4.73 -8.65 3.00
CA VAL A 97 -4.53 -8.52 4.44
C VAL A 97 -5.83 -8.78 5.19
N PRO A 98 -5.75 -9.14 6.49
CA PRO A 98 -6.95 -9.21 7.33
C PRO A 98 -7.61 -7.84 7.49
N ASP A 99 -8.91 -7.83 7.74
CA ASP A 99 -9.70 -6.62 7.83
C ASP A 99 -9.21 -5.68 8.95
N ASP A 100 -8.80 -6.22 10.08
CA ASP A 100 -8.32 -5.40 11.19
C ASP A 100 -7.05 -4.64 10.84
N LEU A 101 -6.16 -5.25 10.07
CA LEU A 101 -4.96 -4.56 9.62
C LEU A 101 -5.31 -3.46 8.62
N LEU A 102 -6.23 -3.73 7.70
CA LEU A 102 -6.71 -2.73 6.76
C LEU A 102 -7.34 -1.55 7.52
N ASP A 103 -8.16 -1.84 8.53
CA ASP A 103 -8.79 -0.79 9.33
C ASP A 103 -7.76 0.11 10.00
N ASP A 104 -6.67 -0.47 10.51
CA ASP A 104 -5.59 0.31 11.12
C ASP A 104 -4.93 1.25 10.09
N CYS A 105 -4.71 0.76 8.88
CA CYS A 105 -4.14 1.58 7.81
C CYS A 105 -5.08 2.70 7.41
N LEU A 106 -6.38 2.41 7.28
CA LEU A 106 -7.37 3.41 6.90
C LEU A 106 -7.52 4.48 8.00
N ALA A 107 -7.41 4.09 9.26
CA ALA A 107 -7.45 5.05 10.37
C ALA A 107 -6.26 6.02 10.30
N LYS A 108 -5.09 5.54 9.92
CA LYS A 108 -3.93 6.41 9.76
C LYS A 108 -4.08 7.34 8.55
N LEU A 109 -4.64 6.85 7.47
CA LEU A 109 -4.92 7.69 6.30
C LEU A 109 -5.91 8.80 6.67
N GLU A 110 -6.95 8.46 7.42
CA GLU A 110 -7.92 9.44 7.90
C GLU A 110 -7.23 10.51 8.76
N ALA A 111 -6.33 10.09 9.65
CA ALA A 111 -5.59 11.02 10.50
C ALA A 111 -4.71 11.97 9.68
N ILE A 112 -4.13 11.50 8.58
CA ILE A 112 -3.31 12.33 7.70
C ILE A 112 -4.15 13.42 7.02
N THR A 113 -5.39 13.11 6.68
CA THR A 113 -6.27 14.01 5.94
C THR A 113 -7.21 14.82 6.83
N ALA A 114 -7.22 14.56 8.13
CA ALA A 114 -8.06 15.29 9.09
C ALA A 114 -7.62 16.75 9.23
N HIS A 115 -8.61 17.63 9.51
CA HIS A 115 -8.33 19.05 9.74
C HIS A 115 -9.12 19.62 10.89
#